data_2658972fcaece8121827d282edb4a692
#
_entry.id   2658972fcaece8121827d282edb4a692
#
_cell.length_a   1.000
_cell.length_b   1.000
_cell.length_c   1.000
_cell.angle_alpha   90.00
_cell.angle_beta   90.00
_cell.angle_gamma   90.00
#
_symmetry.space_group_name_H-M   'P 1'
#
loop_
_entity.id
_entity.type
_entity.pdbx_description
1 polymer ?
#
loop_
_entity_poly.entity_id
_entity_poly.type
_entity_poly.pdbx_seq_one_letter_code
_entity_poly.pdbx_strand_id
1 'polypeptide(L)'
;ILSNTYHLFLRPGPELVEEAGGLHKFMNWDQAILTDSGGFQVFSLGDMRKITEEGVTFRSHIDGSKQFLSPEVATKVQEQLGSDIAMAFDECIPYPAEHDYAKRSTARTTRWAHRCQEARHAHDRQGMFGIVQGGMYKDLRKQSAAELVAMDFEGYSIGGLSVGEPHDLMNEILEY
;
A
#
# COMPACT_ATOMS: atom_id res chain seq x y z
N ILE A 1 14.61 -8.29 -0.11
CA ILE A 1 14.60 -7.01 0.63
C ILE A 1 13.31 -6.24 0.39
N LEU A 2 13.03 -5.23 1.23
CA LEU A 2 11.90 -4.31 1.08
C LEU A 2 12.40 -2.96 0.59
N SER A 3 11.71 -2.39 -0.40
CA SER A 3 11.94 -1.04 -0.91
C SER A 3 10.68 -0.19 -0.78
N ASN A 4 10.84 1.12 -0.69
CA ASN A 4 9.74 2.02 -0.34
C ASN A 4 9.23 2.81 -1.54
N THR A 5 8.02 2.51 -1.98
CA THR A 5 7.37 3.14 -3.14
C THR A 5 7.23 4.66 -2.99
N TYR A 6 6.79 5.15 -1.83
CA TYR A 6 6.61 6.58 -1.61
C TYR A 6 7.91 7.37 -1.76
N HIS A 7 9.01 6.88 -1.16
CA HIS A 7 10.30 7.57 -1.26
C HIS A 7 10.85 7.54 -2.67
N LEU A 8 10.78 6.39 -3.35
CA LEU A 8 11.26 6.25 -4.71
C LEU A 8 10.41 7.00 -5.73
N PHE A 9 9.10 7.14 -5.49
CA PHE A 9 8.20 7.98 -6.28
C PHE A 9 8.64 9.45 -6.24
N LEU A 10 9.02 9.95 -5.05
CA LEU A 10 9.46 11.34 -4.90
C LEU A 10 10.92 11.54 -5.38
N ARG A 11 11.79 10.59 -5.11
CA ARG A 11 13.21 10.67 -5.47
C ARG A 11 13.85 9.29 -5.47
N PRO A 12 14.52 8.85 -6.57
CA PRO A 12 14.89 9.66 -7.76
C PRO A 12 13.76 9.84 -8.77
N GLY A 13 12.60 9.21 -8.60
CA GLY A 13 11.51 9.08 -9.54
C GLY A 13 11.50 7.71 -10.23
N PRO A 14 10.32 7.14 -10.48
CA PRO A 14 10.19 5.81 -11.04
C PRO A 14 10.71 5.72 -12.48
N GLU A 15 10.61 6.78 -13.27
CA GLU A 15 11.09 6.82 -14.66
C GLU A 15 12.61 6.62 -14.73
N LEU A 16 13.38 7.26 -13.84
CA LEU A 16 14.84 7.09 -13.81
C LEU A 16 15.22 5.66 -13.43
N VAL A 17 14.50 5.05 -12.47
CA VAL A 17 14.75 3.66 -12.06
C VAL A 17 14.41 2.70 -13.21
N GLU A 18 13.31 2.94 -13.91
CA GLU A 18 12.90 2.17 -15.10
C GLU A 18 13.96 2.25 -16.23
N GLU A 19 14.46 3.44 -16.54
CA GLU A 19 15.54 3.67 -17.52
C GLU A 19 16.83 2.94 -17.13
N ALA A 20 17.12 2.83 -15.82
CA ALA A 20 18.25 2.06 -15.31
C ALA A 20 18.04 0.54 -15.37
N GLY A 21 16.85 0.08 -15.78
CA GLY A 21 16.46 -1.32 -15.89
C GLY A 21 15.85 -1.92 -14.64
N GLY A 22 15.18 -1.09 -13.83
CA GLY A 22 14.51 -1.46 -12.59
C GLY A 22 15.41 -1.50 -11.36
N LEU A 23 14.81 -1.70 -10.19
CA LEU A 23 15.52 -1.69 -8.90
C LEU A 23 16.65 -2.71 -8.83
N HIS A 24 16.48 -3.90 -9.39
CA HIS A 24 17.50 -4.95 -9.39
C HIS A 24 18.82 -4.44 -9.99
N LYS A 25 18.76 -3.79 -11.15
CA LYS A 25 19.96 -3.23 -11.81
C LYS A 25 20.42 -1.96 -11.13
N PHE A 26 19.47 -1.09 -10.75
CA PHE A 26 19.77 0.19 -10.10
C PHE A 26 20.56 0.02 -8.81
N MET A 27 20.23 -1.01 -8.00
CA MET A 27 20.88 -1.33 -6.73
C MET A 27 21.99 -2.40 -6.86
N ASN A 28 22.16 -3.01 -8.02
CA ASN A 28 22.99 -4.22 -8.23
C ASN A 28 22.61 -5.34 -7.24
N TRP A 29 21.29 -5.64 -7.16
CA TRP A 29 20.70 -6.62 -6.26
C TRP A 29 19.93 -7.66 -7.08
N ASP A 30 20.33 -8.94 -7.00
CA ASP A 30 19.80 -10.05 -7.80
C ASP A 30 18.80 -10.95 -7.06
N GLN A 31 18.52 -10.64 -5.78
CA GLN A 31 17.55 -11.37 -4.97
C GLN A 31 16.19 -10.66 -4.97
N ALA A 32 15.16 -11.34 -4.45
CA ALA A 32 13.80 -10.82 -4.44
C ALA A 32 13.67 -9.45 -3.76
N ILE A 33 12.88 -8.57 -4.39
CA ILE A 33 12.53 -7.24 -3.93
C ILE A 33 11.01 -7.14 -3.76
N LEU A 34 10.57 -6.68 -2.60
CA LEU A 34 9.19 -6.29 -2.35
C LEU A 34 9.14 -4.76 -2.26
N THR A 35 8.20 -4.13 -2.97
CA THR A 35 7.86 -2.72 -2.76
C THR A 35 6.58 -2.61 -1.95
N ASP A 36 6.56 -1.71 -0.95
CA ASP A 36 5.32 -1.38 -0.24
C ASP A 36 4.35 -0.58 -1.12
N SER A 37 3.12 -0.37 -0.64
CA SER A 37 2.11 0.41 -1.37
C SER A 37 2.39 1.93 -1.39
N GLY A 38 3.19 2.43 -0.45
CA GLY A 38 3.34 3.86 -0.14
C GLY A 38 2.23 4.41 0.76
N GLY A 39 1.18 3.63 1.04
CA GLY A 39 0.01 4.05 1.84
C GLY A 39 0.37 4.47 3.25
N PHE A 40 1.21 3.71 3.95
CA PHE A 40 1.64 4.01 5.31
C PHE A 40 2.42 5.33 5.42
N GLN A 41 3.33 5.61 4.48
CA GLN A 41 4.11 6.84 4.47
C GLN A 41 3.23 8.06 4.24
N VAL A 42 2.29 7.96 3.30
CA VAL A 42 1.28 9.01 3.08
C VAL A 42 0.38 9.16 4.31
N PHE A 43 0.02 8.06 4.99
CA PHE A 43 -0.70 8.09 6.26
C PHE A 43 0.06 8.91 7.31
N SER A 44 1.36 8.73 7.45
CA SER A 44 2.19 9.42 8.45
C SER A 44 2.30 10.94 8.26
N LEU A 45 1.89 11.47 7.09
CA LEU A 45 1.94 12.91 6.80
C LEU A 45 0.84 13.73 7.52
N GLY A 46 -0.14 13.08 8.17
CA GLY A 46 -1.18 13.75 8.95
C GLY A 46 -1.98 14.78 8.14
N ASP A 47 -2.03 16.03 8.62
CA ASP A 47 -2.80 17.12 8.00
C ASP A 47 -2.26 17.59 6.62
N MET A 48 -1.07 17.15 6.22
CA MET A 48 -0.49 17.46 4.90
C MET A 48 -1.08 16.63 3.77
N ARG A 49 -2.07 15.78 4.07
CA ARG A 49 -2.73 14.91 3.08
C ARG A 49 -4.24 15.13 3.05
N LYS A 50 -4.82 14.82 1.89
CA LYS A 50 -6.26 14.73 1.70
C LYS A 50 -6.61 13.42 1.01
N ILE A 51 -7.38 12.57 1.69
CA ILE A 51 -7.85 11.28 1.17
C ILE A 51 -9.23 11.48 0.54
N THR A 52 -9.40 10.97 -0.67
CA THR A 52 -10.68 10.91 -1.39
C THR A 52 -10.87 9.49 -1.94
N GLU A 53 -11.96 9.22 -2.64
CA GLU A 53 -12.17 7.92 -3.29
C GLU A 53 -11.19 7.70 -4.45
N GLU A 54 -10.78 8.78 -5.11
CA GLU A 54 -9.86 8.74 -6.25
C GLU A 54 -8.43 8.39 -5.82
N GLY A 55 -8.04 8.80 -4.61
CA GLY A 55 -6.69 8.61 -4.11
C GLY A 55 -6.32 9.64 -3.03
N VAL A 56 -5.02 9.86 -2.86
CA VAL A 56 -4.47 10.73 -1.82
C VAL A 56 -3.67 11.86 -2.43
N THR A 57 -4.08 13.09 -2.16
CA THR A 57 -3.28 14.29 -2.44
C THR A 57 -2.46 14.63 -1.21
N PHE A 58 -1.17 14.91 -1.38
CA PHE A 58 -0.27 15.28 -0.29
C PHE A 58 0.81 16.27 -0.74
N ARG A 59 1.56 16.80 0.21
CA ARG A 59 2.75 17.61 -0.08
C ARG A 59 4.01 16.82 0.15
N SER A 60 4.91 16.85 -0.84
CA SER A 60 6.23 16.24 -0.75
C SER A 60 7.01 16.86 0.44
N HIS A 61 7.58 15.99 1.28
CA HIS A 61 8.45 16.44 2.36
C HIS A 61 9.83 16.95 1.89
N ILE A 62 10.15 16.72 0.60
CA ILE A 62 11.44 17.10 0.01
C ILE A 62 11.42 18.59 -0.40
N ASP A 63 10.36 19.00 -1.09
CA ASP A 63 10.29 20.32 -1.74
C ASP A 63 8.93 21.03 -1.56
N GLY A 64 7.99 20.41 -0.83
CA GLY A 64 6.65 20.95 -0.59
C GLY A 64 5.70 20.88 -1.80
N SER A 65 6.13 20.32 -2.94
CA SER A 65 5.30 20.18 -4.14
C SER A 65 4.04 19.34 -3.86
N LYS A 66 2.95 19.67 -4.54
CA LYS A 66 1.71 18.91 -4.45
C LYS A 66 1.84 17.64 -5.28
N GLN A 67 1.60 16.51 -4.63
CA GLN A 67 1.65 15.18 -5.23
C GLN A 67 0.29 14.48 -5.12
N PHE A 68 0.07 13.48 -5.99
CA PHE A 68 -1.12 12.65 -5.95
C PHE A 68 -0.75 11.19 -6.17
N LEU A 69 -1.23 10.32 -5.28
CA LEU A 69 -1.17 8.87 -5.43
C LEU A 69 -2.58 8.31 -5.48
N SER A 70 -2.86 7.53 -6.51
CA SER A 70 -4.05 6.69 -6.63
C SER A 70 -3.65 5.22 -6.71
N PRO A 71 -4.59 4.27 -6.62
CA PRO A 71 -4.32 2.86 -6.89
C PRO A 71 -3.57 2.63 -8.20
N GLU A 72 -4.00 3.29 -9.27
CA GLU A 72 -3.40 3.16 -10.62
C GLU A 72 -1.96 3.72 -10.64
N VAL A 73 -1.75 4.88 -10.01
CA VAL A 73 -0.43 5.50 -9.94
C VAL A 73 0.52 4.67 -9.11
N ALA A 74 0.10 4.19 -7.94
CA ALA A 74 0.93 3.34 -7.07
C ALA A 74 1.29 2.01 -7.75
N THR A 75 0.35 1.39 -8.48
CA THR A 75 0.58 0.19 -9.27
C THR A 75 1.61 0.45 -10.37
N LYS A 76 1.40 1.49 -11.18
CA LYS A 76 2.33 1.87 -12.25
C LYS A 76 3.74 2.15 -11.73
N VAL A 77 3.86 2.88 -10.62
CA VAL A 77 5.16 3.17 -9.99
C VAL A 77 5.88 1.87 -9.62
N GLN A 78 5.20 0.92 -8.99
CA GLN A 78 5.81 -0.36 -8.60
C GLN A 78 6.20 -1.21 -9.81
N GLU A 79 5.44 -1.16 -10.90
CA GLU A 79 5.80 -1.81 -12.18
C GLU A 79 7.07 -1.19 -12.79
N GLN A 80 7.19 0.15 -12.78
CA GLN A 80 8.38 0.86 -13.25
C GLN A 80 9.61 0.58 -12.37
N LEU A 81 9.40 0.45 -11.06
CA LEU A 81 10.44 0.04 -10.12
C LEU A 81 10.91 -1.40 -10.38
N GLY A 82 10.06 -2.26 -10.93
CA GLY A 82 10.40 -3.63 -11.32
C GLY A 82 10.68 -4.54 -10.13
N SER A 83 9.94 -4.39 -9.02
CA SER A 83 9.98 -5.32 -7.89
C SER A 83 9.35 -6.66 -8.25
N ASP A 84 9.72 -7.75 -7.53
CA ASP A 84 9.11 -9.06 -7.72
C ASP A 84 7.71 -9.13 -7.08
N ILE A 85 7.53 -8.40 -5.96
CA ILE A 85 6.26 -8.32 -5.24
C ILE A 85 5.89 -6.84 -5.06
N ALA A 86 4.70 -6.48 -5.52
CA ALA A 86 4.05 -5.19 -5.31
C ALA A 86 2.93 -5.32 -4.27
N MET A 87 2.62 -4.24 -3.57
CA MET A 87 1.49 -4.16 -2.64
C MET A 87 0.36 -3.32 -3.23
N ALA A 88 -0.88 -3.79 -3.09
CA ALA A 88 -2.05 -3.00 -3.43
C ALA A 88 -2.09 -1.71 -2.58
N PHE A 89 -2.48 -0.59 -3.20
CA PHE A 89 -2.57 0.68 -2.48
C PHE A 89 -3.72 0.65 -1.46
N ASP A 90 -3.43 1.01 -0.21
CA ASP A 90 -4.33 0.90 0.92
C ASP A 90 -4.43 2.18 1.74
N GLU A 91 -5.50 2.32 2.51
CA GLU A 91 -5.63 3.36 3.53
C GLU A 91 -5.30 2.77 4.90
N CYS A 92 -4.19 3.17 5.50
CA CYS A 92 -3.83 2.78 6.86
C CYS A 92 -4.75 3.46 7.87
N ILE A 93 -5.43 2.66 8.71
CA ILE A 93 -6.34 3.14 9.74
C ILE A 93 -5.54 3.52 10.99
N PRO A 94 -5.70 4.74 11.56
CA PRO A 94 -5.02 5.12 12.79
C PRO A 94 -5.50 4.32 14.00
N TYR A 95 -4.70 4.31 15.06
CA TYR A 95 -5.12 3.85 16.36
C TYR A 95 -5.09 5.01 17.39
N PRO A 96 -6.12 5.19 18.20
CA PRO A 96 -7.43 4.56 18.10
C PRO A 96 -8.27 5.11 16.93
N ALA A 97 -9.22 4.33 16.44
CA ALA A 97 -10.19 4.76 15.44
C ALA A 97 -11.59 4.27 15.78
N GLU A 98 -12.60 5.08 15.50
CA GLU A 98 -13.99 4.69 15.65
C GLU A 98 -14.41 3.64 14.62
N HIS A 99 -15.29 2.70 15.00
CA HIS A 99 -15.73 1.60 14.13
C HIS A 99 -16.26 2.08 12.77
N ASP A 100 -17.08 3.13 12.75
CA ASP A 100 -17.66 3.67 11.52
C ASP A 100 -16.62 4.26 10.58
N TYR A 101 -15.55 4.89 11.13
CA TYR A 101 -14.43 5.35 10.33
C TYR A 101 -13.65 4.15 9.77
N ALA A 102 -13.30 3.19 10.62
CA ALA A 102 -12.59 1.98 10.22
C ALA A 102 -13.35 1.22 9.12
N LYS A 103 -14.67 1.10 9.23
CA LYS A 103 -15.54 0.47 8.22
C LYS A 103 -15.46 1.18 6.87
N ARG A 104 -15.57 2.52 6.83
CA ARG A 104 -15.48 3.28 5.57
C ARG A 104 -14.08 3.19 4.95
N SER A 105 -13.04 3.26 5.76
CA SER A 105 -11.64 3.14 5.32
C SER A 105 -11.34 1.74 4.77
N THR A 106 -11.77 0.70 5.46
CA THR A 106 -11.63 -0.70 5.01
C THR A 106 -12.32 -0.92 3.67
N ALA A 107 -13.58 -0.48 3.54
CA ALA A 107 -14.31 -0.58 2.28
C ALA A 107 -13.64 0.20 1.12
N ARG A 108 -13.01 1.35 1.41
CA ARG A 108 -12.21 2.09 0.42
C ARG A 108 -10.98 1.29 0.01
N THR A 109 -10.24 0.72 0.96
CA THR A 109 -9.08 -0.14 0.67
C THR A 109 -9.47 -1.31 -0.23
N THR A 110 -10.61 -1.96 0.01
CA THR A 110 -11.13 -3.04 -0.86
C THR A 110 -11.37 -2.55 -2.30
N ARG A 111 -12.02 -1.39 -2.47
CA ARG A 111 -12.23 -0.82 -3.82
C ARG A 111 -10.92 -0.41 -4.49
N TRP A 112 -9.97 0.13 -3.73
CA TRP A 112 -8.64 0.46 -4.23
C TRP A 112 -7.83 -0.77 -4.63
N ALA A 113 -7.96 -1.87 -3.87
CA ALA A 113 -7.33 -3.15 -4.22
C ALA A 113 -7.83 -3.67 -5.58
N HIS A 114 -9.14 -3.59 -5.84
CA HIS A 114 -9.72 -3.94 -7.14
C HIS A 114 -9.16 -3.07 -8.28
N ARG A 115 -9.09 -1.74 -8.07
CA ARG A 115 -8.51 -0.81 -9.04
C ARG A 115 -7.02 -1.07 -9.30
N CYS A 116 -6.25 -1.47 -8.27
CA CYS A 116 -4.86 -1.90 -8.45
C CYS A 116 -4.76 -3.11 -9.38
N GLN A 117 -5.60 -4.13 -9.19
CA GLN A 117 -5.63 -5.29 -10.08
C GLN A 117 -6.01 -4.93 -11.51
N GLU A 118 -7.01 -4.07 -11.70
CA GLU A 118 -7.41 -3.62 -13.04
C GLU A 118 -6.33 -2.80 -13.75
N ALA A 119 -5.49 -2.07 -12.98
CA ALA A 119 -4.41 -1.25 -13.51
C ALA A 119 -3.11 -2.02 -13.81
N ARG A 120 -3.02 -3.29 -13.39
CA ARG A 120 -1.81 -4.12 -13.60
C ARG A 120 -1.60 -4.48 -15.07
N HIS A 121 -0.33 -4.39 -15.49
CA HIS A 121 0.13 -4.86 -16.79
C HIS A 121 1.26 -5.89 -16.70
N ALA A 122 1.92 -6.01 -15.56
CA ALA A 122 3.09 -6.87 -15.34
C ALA A 122 2.75 -8.21 -14.65
N HIS A 123 1.61 -8.82 -14.95
CA HIS A 123 1.12 -10.07 -14.34
C HIS A 123 2.09 -11.26 -14.43
N ASP A 124 2.94 -11.29 -15.45
CA ASP A 124 3.90 -12.36 -15.71
C ASP A 124 5.25 -12.17 -15.01
N ARG A 125 5.50 -10.99 -14.45
CA ARG A 125 6.80 -10.62 -13.88
C ARG A 125 6.75 -10.16 -12.43
N GLN A 126 5.59 -9.73 -11.95
CA GLN A 126 5.42 -9.14 -10.62
C GLN A 126 4.15 -9.68 -9.96
N GLY A 127 4.29 -10.31 -8.80
CA GLY A 127 3.15 -10.68 -7.95
C GLY A 127 2.59 -9.44 -7.24
N MET A 128 1.26 -9.38 -7.03
CA MET A 128 0.63 -8.33 -6.24
C MET A 128 -0.03 -8.92 -5.00
N PHE A 129 0.22 -8.31 -3.85
CA PHE A 129 -0.36 -8.70 -2.57
C PHE A 129 -1.47 -7.74 -2.16
N GLY A 130 -2.63 -8.29 -1.82
CA GLY A 130 -3.71 -7.56 -1.17
C GLY A 130 -3.38 -7.28 0.30
N ILE A 131 -3.83 -6.14 0.84
CA ILE A 131 -3.56 -5.75 2.23
C ILE A 131 -4.85 -5.78 3.02
N VAL A 132 -4.95 -6.72 3.99
CA VAL A 132 -6.09 -6.83 4.91
C VAL A 132 -6.06 -5.66 5.89
N GLN A 133 -7.12 -4.85 5.87
CA GLN A 133 -7.35 -3.75 6.79
C GLN A 133 -8.53 -4.06 7.73
N GLY A 134 -8.91 -3.16 8.61
CA GLY A 134 -10.04 -3.32 9.55
C GLY A 134 -9.76 -2.76 10.94
N GLY A 135 -8.60 -2.10 11.14
CA GLY A 135 -8.18 -1.61 12.45
C GLY A 135 -8.15 -2.73 13.49
N MET A 136 -8.66 -2.44 14.68
CA MET A 136 -8.76 -3.41 15.79
C MET A 136 -10.13 -4.14 15.82
N TYR A 137 -10.87 -4.13 14.70
CA TYR A 137 -12.23 -4.68 14.63
C TYR A 137 -12.25 -6.02 13.87
N LYS A 138 -12.49 -7.11 14.59
CA LYS A 138 -12.46 -8.49 14.06
C LYS A 138 -13.45 -8.72 12.92
N ASP A 139 -14.64 -8.13 13.02
CA ASP A 139 -15.68 -8.20 11.98
C ASP A 139 -15.20 -7.56 10.67
N LEU A 140 -14.57 -6.37 10.74
CA LEU A 140 -14.05 -5.68 9.57
C LEU A 140 -12.85 -6.40 8.95
N ARG A 141 -11.95 -6.95 9.78
CA ARG A 141 -10.82 -7.74 9.29
C ARG A 141 -11.26 -9.01 8.57
N LYS A 142 -12.23 -9.71 9.15
CA LYS A 142 -12.82 -10.90 8.52
C LYS A 142 -13.47 -10.57 7.18
N GLN A 143 -14.23 -9.46 7.11
CA GLN A 143 -14.82 -8.98 5.88
C GLN A 143 -13.73 -8.63 4.85
N SER A 144 -12.74 -7.83 5.22
CA SER A 144 -11.62 -7.43 4.35
C SER A 144 -10.87 -8.64 3.81
N ALA A 145 -10.55 -9.61 4.67
CA ALA A 145 -9.87 -10.83 4.24
C ALA A 145 -10.70 -11.63 3.23
N ALA A 146 -12.00 -11.80 3.50
CA ALA A 146 -12.89 -12.53 2.59
C ALA A 146 -13.01 -11.85 1.22
N GLU A 147 -13.16 -10.52 1.20
CA GLU A 147 -13.25 -9.73 -0.03
C GLU A 147 -11.95 -9.80 -0.86
N LEU A 148 -10.79 -9.67 -0.20
CA LEU A 148 -9.49 -9.75 -0.88
C LEU A 148 -9.19 -11.15 -1.40
N VAL A 149 -9.50 -12.21 -0.63
CA VAL A 149 -9.33 -13.60 -1.08
C VAL A 149 -10.18 -13.88 -2.31
N ALA A 150 -11.41 -13.33 -2.37
CA ALA A 150 -12.28 -13.47 -3.55
C ALA A 150 -11.72 -12.77 -4.81
N MET A 151 -10.78 -11.82 -4.66
CA MET A 151 -10.08 -11.16 -5.76
C MET A 151 -8.90 -11.96 -6.31
N ASP A 152 -8.47 -13.03 -5.63
CA ASP A 152 -7.40 -13.94 -6.07
C ASP A 152 -6.04 -13.25 -6.31
N PHE A 153 -5.57 -12.51 -5.32
CA PHE A 153 -4.21 -11.96 -5.31
C PHE A 153 -3.16 -13.07 -5.16
N GLU A 154 -1.94 -12.88 -5.67
CA GLU A 154 -0.83 -13.83 -5.52
C GLU A 154 -0.38 -13.98 -4.07
N GLY A 155 -0.77 -13.04 -3.19
CA GLY A 155 -0.50 -13.11 -1.76
C GLY A 155 -1.28 -12.07 -0.97
N TYR A 156 -1.16 -12.15 0.36
CA TYR A 156 -1.89 -11.29 1.27
C TYR A 156 -0.99 -10.80 2.39
N SER A 157 -1.18 -9.54 2.79
CA SER A 157 -0.49 -8.90 3.90
C SER A 157 -1.47 -8.48 4.97
N ILE A 158 -1.04 -8.50 6.21
CA ILE A 158 -1.80 -7.99 7.36
C ILE A 158 -1.40 -6.53 7.56
N GLY A 159 -2.30 -5.59 7.21
CA GLY A 159 -2.09 -4.16 7.39
C GLY A 159 -2.75 -3.60 8.64
N GLY A 160 -2.50 -2.31 8.92
CA GLY A 160 -3.14 -1.58 10.00
C GLY A 160 -2.78 -2.06 11.41
N LEU A 161 -1.59 -2.65 11.57
CA LEU A 161 -0.97 -3.00 12.84
C LEU A 161 0.34 -2.22 13.00
N SER A 162 0.84 -2.13 14.23
CA SER A 162 1.99 -1.28 14.61
C SER A 162 1.77 0.20 14.31
N VAL A 163 0.55 0.68 14.53
CA VAL A 163 0.10 2.05 14.31
C VAL A 163 -0.15 2.81 15.62
N GLY A 164 0.35 2.25 16.75
CA GLY A 164 0.25 2.84 18.08
C GLY A 164 -0.59 2.05 19.09
N GLU A 165 -1.13 0.91 18.68
CA GLU A 165 -1.88 0.01 19.56
C GLU A 165 -0.96 -0.69 20.57
N PRO A 166 -1.49 -1.12 21.76
CA PRO A 166 -0.77 -1.98 22.69
C PRO A 166 -0.39 -3.33 22.06
N HIS A 167 0.78 -3.87 22.42
CA HIS A 167 1.25 -5.16 21.91
C HIS A 167 0.27 -6.33 22.14
N ASP A 168 -0.39 -6.36 23.31
CA ASP A 168 -1.36 -7.41 23.60
C ASP A 168 -2.55 -7.38 22.65
N LEU A 169 -3.02 -6.18 22.32
CA LEU A 169 -4.11 -6.00 21.35
C LEU A 169 -3.66 -6.38 19.93
N MET A 170 -2.45 -6.03 19.53
CA MET A 170 -1.88 -6.44 18.26
C MET A 170 -1.83 -7.97 18.16
N ASN A 171 -1.32 -8.63 19.19
CA ASN A 171 -1.24 -10.10 19.25
C ASN A 171 -2.63 -10.74 19.18
N GLU A 172 -3.62 -10.22 19.92
CA GLU A 172 -5.01 -10.68 19.86
C GLU A 172 -5.58 -10.60 18.42
N ILE A 173 -5.25 -9.55 17.68
CA ILE A 173 -5.68 -9.40 16.29
C ILE A 173 -4.96 -10.41 15.36
N LEU A 174 -3.69 -10.71 15.61
CA LEU A 174 -2.92 -11.66 14.80
C LEU A 174 -3.33 -13.12 15.01
N GLU A 175 -3.89 -13.46 16.18
CA GLU A 175 -4.40 -14.80 16.48
C GLU A 175 -5.78 -15.10 15.85
N TYR A 176 -6.48 -14.06 15.40
CA TYR A 176 -7.82 -14.15 14.84
C TYR A 176 -7.82 -14.36 13.33
#